data_c50fa802a82cebd50e81a70b4cc8f8c4
#
_entry.id   c50fa802a82cebd50e81a70b4cc8f8c4
#
_cell.length_a   1.000
_cell.length_b   1.000
_cell.length_c   1.000
_cell.angle_alpha   90.00
_cell.angle_beta   90.00
_cell.angle_gamma   90.00
#
_symmetry.space_group_name_H-M   'P 1'
#
loop_
_entity.id
_entity.type
_entity.pdbx_description
1 polymer ?
#
loop_
_entity_poly.entity_id
_entity_poly.type
_entity_poly.pdbx_seq_one_letter_code
_entity_poly.pdbx_strand_id
1 'polypeptide(L)'
;MRTTFIASILTFLSAFFVFQLLTLTPALSWFDKGHRIVGLIAQANLTAEARKKIARILPGSMTLPDAAIWPDHEGRSIRDFDPLHYASIAENASGYDQARDCPRRNCMVEALKWFLAVAADENAPIVVRRQALYYVAHLTGDMHQPLHAGRAKDAGGTEIRVSYRGETTNLHFFWDTNLVEMETGTDEEVAQRLTANLAEETRVKWQAGDPAEWTNESLALRSQAYNTGGSPELTDDYVEKARPIVRTRLAQAGIRLAWLLNSALK
;
A
#
# COMPACT_ATOMS: atom_id res chain seq x y z
N MET A 1 27.92 -20.86 77.73
CA MET A 1 26.63 -20.55 77.04
C MET A 1 26.96 -19.76 75.80
N ARG A 2 26.97 -20.42 74.67
CA ARG A 2 27.17 -19.79 73.32
C ARG A 2 26.02 -20.19 72.45
N THR A 3 25.14 -19.23 72.05
CA THR A 3 24.05 -19.39 71.14
C THR A 3 24.52 -19.05 69.73
N THR A 4 24.50 -20.03 68.84
CA THR A 4 24.84 -19.91 67.45
C THR A 4 23.57 -19.53 66.70
N PHE A 5 23.58 -18.36 66.00
CA PHE A 5 22.58 -17.95 65.04
C PHE A 5 22.88 -18.58 63.67
N ILE A 6 21.90 -19.33 63.14
CA ILE A 6 21.94 -19.83 61.77
C ILE A 6 21.14 -18.84 60.93
N ALA A 7 21.82 -18.14 60.04
CA ALA A 7 21.19 -17.27 59.06
C ALA A 7 20.86 -18.10 57.81
N SER A 8 19.54 -18.25 57.53
CA SER A 8 19.05 -18.83 56.29
C SER A 8 19.04 -17.78 55.19
N ILE A 9 19.86 -17.97 54.15
CA ILE A 9 19.86 -17.17 52.97
C ILE A 9 18.78 -17.71 52.04
N LEU A 10 17.66 -16.97 51.89
CA LEU A 10 16.65 -17.20 50.86
C LEU A 10 17.11 -16.51 49.55
N THR A 11 17.53 -17.33 48.61
CA THR A 11 17.81 -16.87 47.23
C THR A 11 16.50 -16.74 46.50
N PHE A 12 16.05 -15.52 46.27
CA PHE A 12 14.94 -15.19 45.33
C PHE A 12 15.48 -15.27 43.92
N LEU A 13 15.08 -16.32 43.19
CA LEU A 13 15.22 -16.40 41.73
C LEU A 13 14.09 -15.58 41.12
N SER A 14 14.41 -14.33 40.75
CA SER A 14 13.54 -13.51 39.94
C SER A 14 13.59 -14.01 38.50
N ALA A 15 12.59 -14.79 38.08
CA ALA A 15 12.36 -15.11 36.67
C ALA A 15 11.88 -13.83 35.95
N PHE A 16 12.78 -13.18 35.24
CA PHE A 16 12.43 -12.11 34.30
C PHE A 16 11.69 -12.75 33.12
N PHE A 17 10.39 -12.74 33.18
CA PHE A 17 9.55 -12.96 31.98
C PHE A 17 9.68 -11.73 31.08
N VAL A 18 10.56 -11.80 30.08
CA VAL A 18 10.58 -10.84 28.98
C VAL A 18 9.33 -11.11 28.15
N PHE A 19 8.28 -10.37 28.45
CA PHE A 19 7.10 -10.27 27.59
C PHE A 19 7.57 -9.49 26.34
N GLN A 20 7.97 -10.20 25.28
CA GLN A 20 8.11 -9.60 23.97
C GLN A 20 6.71 -9.14 23.55
N LEU A 21 6.42 -7.86 23.79
CA LEU A 21 5.34 -7.19 23.08
C LEU A 21 5.66 -7.31 21.58
N LEU A 22 4.99 -8.26 20.94
CA LEU A 22 4.82 -8.25 19.48
C LEU A 22 4.08 -6.96 19.17
N THR A 23 4.80 -5.91 18.87
CA THR A 23 4.22 -4.75 18.19
C THR A 23 3.79 -5.26 16.83
N LEU A 24 2.50 -5.51 16.67
CA LEU A 24 1.87 -5.64 15.37
C LEU A 24 2.16 -4.32 14.65
N THR A 25 3.18 -4.32 13.81
CA THR A 25 3.36 -3.22 12.86
C THR A 25 2.15 -3.25 11.95
N PRO A 26 1.36 -2.17 11.89
CA PRO A 26 0.25 -2.12 10.96
C PRO A 26 0.76 -2.40 9.54
N ALA A 27 -0.04 -3.10 8.75
CA ALA A 27 0.23 -3.29 7.34
C ALA A 27 0.42 -1.92 6.69
N LEU A 28 1.61 -1.67 6.19
CA LEU A 28 1.94 -0.52 5.38
C LEU A 28 1.76 -0.95 3.94
N SER A 29 0.97 -0.22 3.23
CA SER A 29 0.82 -0.22 1.79
C SER A 29 2.17 -0.02 1.09
N TRP A 30 2.26 -0.24 -0.22
CA TRP A 30 3.51 0.01 -0.97
C TRP A 30 4.41 1.01 -0.26
N PHE A 31 5.33 0.58 0.60
CA PHE A 31 6.13 1.48 1.44
C PHE A 31 6.61 2.71 0.64
N ASP A 32 7.17 3.72 1.26
CA ASP A 32 7.47 5.03 0.67
C ASP A 32 7.95 4.97 -0.79
N LYS A 33 8.87 4.05 -1.11
CA LYS A 33 9.43 3.91 -2.45
C LYS A 33 8.38 3.56 -3.50
N GLY A 34 7.46 2.63 -3.21
CA GLY A 34 6.42 2.24 -4.15
C GLY A 34 5.43 3.37 -4.42
N HIS A 35 4.96 4.06 -3.37
CA HIS A 35 4.08 5.23 -3.51
C HIS A 35 4.77 6.39 -4.22
N ARG A 36 6.06 6.65 -3.95
CA ARG A 36 6.83 7.68 -4.66
C ARG A 36 6.94 7.35 -6.14
N ILE A 37 7.23 6.11 -6.50
CA ILE A 37 7.28 5.65 -7.90
C ILE A 37 5.92 5.86 -8.59
N VAL A 38 4.82 5.49 -7.96
CA VAL A 38 3.45 5.72 -8.47
C VAL A 38 3.21 7.22 -8.68
N GLY A 39 3.54 8.05 -7.70
CA GLY A 39 3.43 9.51 -7.77
C GLY A 39 4.28 10.11 -8.88
N LEU A 40 5.52 9.65 -9.07
CA LEU A 40 6.44 10.10 -10.13
C LEU A 40 5.91 9.74 -11.53
N ILE A 41 5.44 8.51 -11.73
CA ILE A 41 4.82 8.11 -13.00
C ILE A 41 3.59 8.97 -13.28
N ALA A 42 2.74 9.19 -12.27
CA ALA A 42 1.57 10.04 -12.44
C ALA A 42 1.95 11.47 -12.77
N GLN A 43 2.89 12.07 -12.04
CA GLN A 43 3.35 13.44 -12.26
C GLN A 43 3.90 13.66 -13.67
N ALA A 44 4.61 12.67 -14.22
CA ALA A 44 5.14 12.72 -15.59
C ALA A 44 4.02 12.69 -16.65
N ASN A 45 2.86 12.12 -16.33
CA ASN A 45 1.73 11.93 -17.24
C ASN A 45 0.55 12.90 -17.01
N LEU A 46 0.72 13.91 -16.15
CA LEU A 46 -0.28 14.96 -15.93
C LEU A 46 -0.38 15.90 -17.14
N THR A 47 -1.62 16.30 -17.47
CA THR A 47 -1.86 17.44 -18.35
C THR A 47 -1.35 18.75 -17.72
N ALA A 48 -1.14 19.76 -18.53
CA ALA A 48 -0.71 21.09 -18.03
C ALA A 48 -1.75 21.68 -17.05
N GLU A 49 -3.04 21.49 -17.32
CA GLU A 49 -4.12 21.99 -16.47
C GLU A 49 -4.18 21.25 -15.13
N ALA A 50 -4.19 19.91 -15.14
CA ALA A 50 -4.15 19.12 -13.89
C ALA A 50 -2.92 19.46 -13.06
N ARG A 51 -1.74 19.58 -13.67
CA ARG A 51 -0.49 19.97 -12.99
C ARG A 51 -0.63 21.33 -12.30
N LYS A 52 -1.22 22.33 -12.99
CA LYS A 52 -1.45 23.66 -12.42
C LYS A 52 -2.44 23.63 -11.25
N LYS A 53 -3.54 22.86 -11.36
CA LYS A 53 -4.51 22.74 -10.27
C LYS A 53 -3.92 22.00 -9.06
N ILE A 54 -3.16 20.92 -9.28
CA ILE A 54 -2.45 20.19 -8.22
C ILE A 54 -1.47 21.12 -7.49
N ALA A 55 -0.70 21.91 -8.22
CA ALA A 55 0.23 22.87 -7.61
C ALA A 55 -0.44 23.96 -6.76
N ARG A 56 -1.74 24.26 -7.00
CA ARG A 56 -2.51 25.15 -6.15
C ARG A 56 -3.07 24.46 -4.90
N ILE A 57 -3.30 23.15 -4.97
CA ILE A 57 -3.83 22.35 -3.86
C ILE A 57 -2.70 21.97 -2.89
N LEU A 58 -1.56 21.54 -3.41
CA LEU A 58 -0.41 21.12 -2.60
C LEU A 58 0.27 22.33 -1.93
N PRO A 59 0.78 22.20 -0.70
CA PRO A 59 1.42 23.30 0.01
C PRO A 59 2.90 23.43 -0.40
N GLY A 60 3.36 24.66 -0.57
CA GLY A 60 4.78 24.96 -0.76
C GLY A 60 5.45 24.22 -1.90
N SER A 61 6.51 23.47 -1.61
CA SER A 61 7.26 22.67 -2.57
C SER A 61 6.85 21.19 -2.61
N MET A 62 5.76 20.79 -1.92
CA MET A 62 5.29 19.41 -1.89
C MET A 62 4.94 18.95 -3.31
N THR A 63 5.42 17.77 -3.67
CA THR A 63 5.18 17.13 -4.96
C THR A 63 4.09 16.06 -4.87
N LEU A 64 3.63 15.55 -6.00
CA LEU A 64 2.67 14.43 -6.01
C LEU A 64 3.25 13.14 -5.40
N PRO A 65 4.53 12.78 -5.62
CA PRO A 65 5.20 11.71 -4.87
C PRO A 65 5.18 11.90 -3.34
N ASP A 66 5.41 13.13 -2.85
CA ASP A 66 5.36 13.41 -1.42
C ASP A 66 3.92 13.30 -0.87
N ALA A 67 2.93 13.73 -1.65
CA ALA A 67 1.52 13.56 -1.33
C ALA A 67 1.13 12.09 -1.20
N ALA A 68 1.69 11.21 -2.04
CA ALA A 68 1.37 9.80 -2.08
C ALA A 68 1.84 9.01 -0.83
N ILE A 69 2.88 9.47 -0.13
CA ILE A 69 3.36 8.83 1.11
C ILE A 69 2.72 9.41 2.38
N TRP A 70 2.10 10.58 2.30
CA TRP A 70 1.55 11.30 3.46
C TRP A 70 0.56 10.47 4.32
N PRO A 71 -0.37 9.68 3.74
CA PRO A 71 -1.31 8.89 4.52
C PRO A 71 -0.66 7.88 5.47
N ASP A 72 0.46 7.29 5.09
CA ASP A 72 1.20 6.33 5.91
C ASP A 72 2.03 6.98 7.03
N HIS A 73 2.28 8.26 6.95
CA HIS A 73 3.03 9.03 7.95
C HIS A 73 2.08 9.84 8.84
N GLU A 74 1.76 11.05 8.44
CA GLU A 74 0.95 11.97 9.24
C GLU A 74 -0.53 11.54 9.29
N GLY A 75 -1.03 10.90 8.23
CA GLY A 75 -2.41 10.39 8.13
C GLY A 75 -2.71 9.27 9.12
N ARG A 76 -1.72 8.54 9.61
CA ARG A 76 -1.87 7.44 10.60
C ARG A 76 -2.44 7.87 11.94
N SER A 77 -2.29 9.13 12.31
CA SER A 77 -2.92 9.65 13.52
C SER A 77 -4.45 9.62 13.46
N ILE A 78 -5.02 9.42 12.27
CA ILE A 78 -6.47 9.35 12.01
C ILE A 78 -6.88 7.87 11.96
N ARG A 79 -7.08 7.25 13.14
CA ARG A 79 -7.38 5.80 13.28
C ARG A 79 -8.54 5.29 12.42
N ASP A 80 -9.54 6.11 12.16
CA ASP A 80 -10.71 5.74 11.37
C ASP A 80 -10.39 5.53 9.87
N PHE A 81 -9.18 5.86 9.43
CA PHE A 81 -8.75 5.75 8.04
C PHE A 81 -7.97 4.48 7.74
N ASP A 82 -7.51 3.70 8.74
CA ASP A 82 -6.81 2.44 8.52
C ASP A 82 -7.58 1.48 7.58
N PRO A 83 -8.91 1.27 7.73
CA PRO A 83 -9.67 0.39 6.84
C PRO A 83 -9.73 0.88 5.38
N LEU A 84 -9.41 2.15 5.12
CA LEU A 84 -9.48 2.72 3.78
C LEU A 84 -8.37 2.23 2.84
N HIS A 85 -7.30 1.64 3.38
CA HIS A 85 -6.14 1.21 2.61
C HIS A 85 -6.33 -0.14 1.90
N TYR A 86 -7.37 -0.92 2.24
CA TYR A 86 -7.58 -2.26 1.69
C TYR A 86 -9.06 -2.58 1.46
N ALA A 87 -9.31 -3.67 0.76
CA ALA A 87 -10.61 -4.34 0.69
C ALA A 87 -10.42 -5.83 1.02
N SER A 88 -10.95 -6.26 2.17
CA SER A 88 -10.89 -7.67 2.57
C SER A 88 -11.92 -8.48 1.78
N ILE A 89 -11.44 -9.20 0.77
CA ILE A 89 -12.30 -9.97 -0.13
C ILE A 89 -12.29 -11.46 0.27
N ALA A 90 -13.47 -12.07 0.35
CA ALA A 90 -13.61 -13.47 0.73
C ALA A 90 -12.72 -14.39 -0.13
N GLU A 91 -12.20 -15.47 0.46
CA GLU A 91 -11.22 -16.36 -0.18
C GLU A 91 -11.72 -16.99 -1.48
N ASN A 92 -13.00 -17.35 -1.52
CA ASN A 92 -13.66 -17.99 -2.66
C ASN A 92 -14.45 -17.01 -3.55
N ALA A 93 -14.30 -15.71 -3.33
CA ALA A 93 -14.99 -14.71 -4.15
C ALA A 93 -14.31 -14.57 -5.53
N SER A 94 -15.11 -14.48 -6.58
CA SER A 94 -14.66 -14.26 -7.95
C SER A 94 -14.47 -12.78 -8.30
N GLY A 95 -14.88 -11.86 -7.41
CA GLY A 95 -14.76 -10.43 -7.59
C GLY A 95 -15.14 -9.65 -6.34
N TYR A 96 -14.82 -8.37 -6.33
CA TYR A 96 -15.25 -7.42 -5.32
C TYR A 96 -16.77 -7.22 -5.39
N ASP A 97 -17.41 -7.25 -4.23
CA ASP A 97 -18.82 -6.93 -4.05
C ASP A 97 -18.96 -5.90 -2.93
N GLN A 98 -19.51 -4.74 -3.22
CA GLN A 98 -19.57 -3.62 -2.28
C GLN A 98 -20.40 -3.97 -1.03
N ALA A 99 -21.49 -4.73 -1.17
CA ALA A 99 -22.34 -5.07 -0.03
C ALA A 99 -21.68 -6.08 0.92
N ARG A 100 -20.86 -6.99 0.37
CA ARG A 100 -20.13 -8.02 1.13
C ARG A 100 -18.81 -7.47 1.68
N ASP A 101 -17.99 -6.83 0.85
CA ASP A 101 -16.59 -6.50 1.14
C ASP A 101 -16.40 -5.07 1.68
N CYS A 102 -17.41 -4.21 1.50
CA CYS A 102 -17.36 -2.81 1.90
C CYS A 102 -18.74 -2.28 2.38
N PRO A 103 -19.44 -2.98 3.30
CA PRO A 103 -20.83 -2.67 3.66
C PRO A 103 -21.01 -1.27 4.27
N ARG A 104 -19.97 -0.74 4.91
CA ARG A 104 -19.96 0.61 5.50
C ARG A 104 -19.32 1.66 4.59
N ARG A 105 -18.93 1.31 3.38
CA ARG A 105 -18.19 2.15 2.43
C ARG A 105 -16.87 2.69 2.97
N ASN A 106 -16.27 2.01 3.92
CA ASN A 106 -14.98 2.32 4.54
C ASN A 106 -13.88 1.35 4.07
N CYS A 107 -13.68 1.25 2.77
CA CYS A 107 -12.63 0.47 2.13
C CYS A 107 -12.00 1.29 0.99
N MET A 108 -10.85 0.84 0.47
CA MET A 108 -10.10 1.57 -0.55
C MET A 108 -10.93 1.92 -1.81
N VAL A 109 -11.85 1.03 -2.24
CA VAL A 109 -12.66 1.24 -3.46
C VAL A 109 -13.59 2.43 -3.31
N GLU A 110 -14.36 2.48 -2.23
CA GLU A 110 -15.31 3.56 -1.99
C GLU A 110 -14.61 4.83 -1.51
N ALA A 111 -13.53 4.69 -0.74
CA ALA A 111 -12.72 5.82 -0.29
C ALA A 111 -12.10 6.58 -1.47
N LEU A 112 -11.50 5.86 -2.45
CA LEU A 112 -10.91 6.51 -3.62
C LEU A 112 -11.95 7.32 -4.41
N LYS A 113 -13.14 6.77 -4.63
CA LYS A 113 -14.26 7.49 -5.30
C LYS A 113 -14.63 8.77 -4.56
N TRP A 114 -14.76 8.67 -3.24
CA TRP A 114 -15.13 9.80 -2.40
C TRP A 114 -14.05 10.88 -2.37
N PHE A 115 -12.80 10.50 -2.13
CA PHE A 115 -11.69 11.46 -2.08
C PHE A 115 -11.45 12.12 -3.43
N LEU A 116 -11.62 11.40 -4.55
CA LEU A 116 -11.49 11.99 -5.87
C LEU A 116 -12.55 13.09 -6.10
N ALA A 117 -13.80 12.84 -5.71
CA ALA A 117 -14.86 13.84 -5.79
C ALA A 117 -14.56 15.07 -4.92
N VAL A 118 -14.08 14.87 -3.69
CA VAL A 118 -13.71 15.96 -2.77
C VAL A 118 -12.51 16.76 -3.29
N ALA A 119 -11.49 16.11 -3.83
CA ALA A 119 -10.33 16.80 -4.40
C ALA A 119 -10.70 17.68 -5.61
N ALA A 120 -11.69 17.26 -6.37
CA ALA A 120 -12.20 17.98 -7.55
C ALA A 120 -13.17 19.13 -7.20
N ASP A 121 -13.84 19.09 -6.04
CA ASP A 121 -14.83 20.11 -5.63
C ASP A 121 -14.17 21.45 -5.33
N GLU A 122 -14.26 22.39 -6.27
CA GLU A 122 -13.68 23.73 -6.09
C GLU A 122 -14.33 24.56 -4.97
N ASN A 123 -15.52 24.18 -4.48
CA ASN A 123 -16.19 24.82 -3.36
C ASN A 123 -15.72 24.28 -2.00
N ALA A 124 -15.08 23.11 -1.98
CA ALA A 124 -14.55 22.56 -0.73
C ALA A 124 -13.32 23.35 -0.24
N PRO A 125 -13.13 23.50 1.09
CA PRO A 125 -11.97 24.18 1.65
C PRO A 125 -10.66 23.54 1.16
N ILE A 126 -9.67 24.38 0.85
CA ILE A 126 -8.39 23.92 0.27
C ILE A 126 -7.69 22.85 1.12
N VAL A 127 -7.81 22.91 2.44
CA VAL A 127 -7.22 21.91 3.36
C VAL A 127 -7.89 20.54 3.18
N VAL A 128 -9.20 20.52 2.99
CA VAL A 128 -9.98 19.29 2.77
C VAL A 128 -9.65 18.69 1.39
N ARG A 129 -9.59 19.53 0.35
CA ARG A 129 -9.17 19.11 -0.99
C ARG A 129 -7.76 18.55 -1.01
N ARG A 130 -6.86 19.14 -0.25
CA ARG A 130 -5.46 18.71 -0.10
C ARG A 130 -5.37 17.33 0.51
N GLN A 131 -6.02 17.10 1.65
CA GLN A 131 -6.07 15.78 2.28
C GLN A 131 -6.69 14.75 1.33
N ALA A 132 -7.77 15.10 0.65
CA ALA A 132 -8.39 14.24 -0.33
C ALA A 132 -7.42 13.86 -1.47
N LEU A 133 -6.62 14.81 -1.98
CA LEU A 133 -5.60 14.55 -3.00
C LEU A 133 -4.51 13.60 -2.49
N TYR A 134 -4.10 13.72 -1.22
CA TYR A 134 -3.14 12.78 -0.61
C TYR A 134 -3.67 11.35 -0.65
N TYR A 135 -4.92 11.16 -0.20
CA TYR A 135 -5.56 9.84 -0.24
C TYR A 135 -5.82 9.34 -1.67
N VAL A 136 -6.15 10.20 -2.62
CA VAL A 136 -6.27 9.79 -4.04
C VAL A 136 -4.95 9.25 -4.56
N ALA A 137 -3.84 9.96 -4.30
CA ALA A 137 -2.52 9.53 -4.75
C ALA A 137 -2.09 8.19 -4.11
N HIS A 138 -2.32 8.04 -2.82
CA HIS A 138 -1.96 6.87 -2.03
C HIS A 138 -2.83 5.65 -2.38
N LEU A 139 -4.16 5.76 -2.23
CA LEU A 139 -5.09 4.64 -2.43
C LEU A 139 -5.08 4.10 -3.86
N THR A 140 -4.72 4.92 -4.84
CA THR A 140 -4.49 4.41 -6.18
C THR A 140 -3.29 3.46 -6.22
N GLY A 141 -2.25 3.71 -5.44
CA GLY A 141 -1.15 2.75 -5.24
C GLY A 141 -1.64 1.46 -4.59
N ASP A 142 -2.29 1.57 -3.42
CA ASP A 142 -2.79 0.45 -2.63
C ASP A 142 -3.63 -0.53 -3.43
N MET A 143 -4.56 0.02 -4.21
CA MET A 143 -5.46 -0.75 -5.04
C MET A 143 -4.75 -1.66 -6.05
N HIS A 144 -3.50 -1.34 -6.38
CA HIS A 144 -2.70 -2.10 -7.31
C HIS A 144 -1.79 -3.13 -6.64
N GLN A 145 -1.76 -3.20 -5.31
CA GLN A 145 -1.04 -4.22 -4.55
C GLN A 145 -1.96 -5.45 -4.34
N PRO A 146 -1.59 -6.65 -4.80
CA PRO A 146 -2.48 -7.83 -4.75
C PRO A 146 -2.99 -8.19 -3.35
N LEU A 147 -2.20 -7.95 -2.30
CA LEU A 147 -2.58 -8.30 -0.92
C LEU A 147 -3.48 -7.23 -0.26
N HIS A 148 -3.65 -6.04 -0.86
CA HIS A 148 -4.68 -5.08 -0.46
C HIS A 148 -6.09 -5.51 -0.90
N ALA A 149 -6.21 -6.42 -1.87
CA ALA A 149 -7.40 -7.22 -2.14
C ALA A 149 -7.31 -8.58 -1.43
N GLY A 150 -6.69 -8.62 -0.25
CA GLY A 150 -6.31 -9.81 0.49
C GLY A 150 -7.47 -10.49 1.23
N ARG A 151 -7.13 -11.50 2.02
CA ARG A 151 -8.08 -12.28 2.80
C ARG A 151 -8.25 -11.67 4.18
N ALA A 152 -9.48 -11.56 4.67
CA ALA A 152 -9.73 -11.06 6.03
C ALA A 152 -9.10 -11.95 7.12
N LYS A 153 -9.08 -13.29 6.90
CA LYS A 153 -8.63 -14.28 7.89
C LYS A 153 -7.14 -14.19 8.27
N ASP A 154 -6.32 -13.54 7.43
CA ASP A 154 -4.88 -13.39 7.63
C ASP A 154 -4.44 -11.91 7.49
N ALA A 155 -5.40 -11.00 7.60
CA ALA A 155 -5.19 -9.56 7.47
C ALA A 155 -4.38 -9.21 6.21
N GLY A 156 -4.79 -9.77 5.04
CA GLY A 156 -4.10 -9.54 3.78
C GLY A 156 -2.67 -10.09 3.73
N GLY A 157 -2.37 -11.15 4.50
CA GLY A 157 -1.04 -11.74 4.59
C GLY A 157 -0.14 -11.15 5.68
N THR A 158 -0.62 -10.19 6.46
CA THR A 158 0.12 -9.63 7.61
C THR A 158 0.38 -10.69 8.68
N GLU A 159 -0.52 -11.64 8.85
CA GLU A 159 -0.37 -12.74 9.81
C GLU A 159 0.46 -13.92 9.26
N ILE A 160 0.86 -13.89 8.00
CA ILE A 160 1.66 -14.93 7.37
C ILE A 160 3.15 -14.57 7.48
N ARG A 161 3.85 -15.26 8.38
CA ARG A 161 5.30 -15.08 8.56
C ARG A 161 6.05 -15.71 7.39
N VAL A 162 6.98 -14.96 6.80
CA VAL A 162 7.87 -15.41 5.74
C VAL A 162 9.31 -14.99 6.02
N SER A 163 10.25 -15.68 5.40
CA SER A 163 11.66 -15.27 5.38
C SER A 163 12.22 -15.34 3.96
N TYR A 164 13.19 -14.49 3.67
CA TYR A 164 13.92 -14.51 2.41
C TYR A 164 15.37 -14.11 2.65
N ARG A 165 16.31 -14.95 2.25
CA ARG A 165 17.76 -14.75 2.42
C ARG A 165 18.16 -14.43 3.87
N GLY A 166 17.49 -15.08 4.83
CA GLY A 166 17.75 -14.93 6.26
C GLY A 166 17.03 -13.77 6.95
N GLU A 167 16.38 -12.89 6.20
CA GLU A 167 15.55 -11.82 6.76
C GLU A 167 14.12 -12.30 6.95
N THR A 168 13.55 -12.07 8.14
CA THR A 168 12.18 -12.50 8.49
C THR A 168 11.25 -11.32 8.53
N THR A 169 10.08 -11.49 7.90
CA THR A 169 9.00 -10.49 7.89
C THR A 169 7.63 -11.18 7.79
N ASN A 170 6.59 -10.47 7.39
CA ASN A 170 5.32 -11.06 6.97
C ASN A 170 5.13 -10.92 5.46
N LEU A 171 4.20 -11.71 4.90
CA LEU A 171 3.98 -11.77 3.45
C LEU A 171 3.52 -10.42 2.89
N HIS A 172 2.68 -9.70 3.62
CA HIS A 172 2.20 -8.38 3.21
C HIS A 172 3.36 -7.38 3.06
N PHE A 173 4.16 -7.23 4.14
CA PHE A 173 5.33 -6.33 4.13
C PHE A 173 6.37 -6.74 3.08
N PHE A 174 6.52 -8.05 2.81
CA PHE A 174 7.41 -8.52 1.75
C PHE A 174 6.99 -7.99 0.37
N TRP A 175 5.69 -7.94 0.09
CA TRP A 175 5.16 -7.39 -1.15
C TRP A 175 5.24 -5.86 -1.19
N ASP A 176 4.93 -5.19 -0.09
CA ASP A 176 4.93 -3.73 -0.02
C ASP A 176 6.32 -3.12 -0.08
N THR A 177 7.30 -3.80 0.53
CA THR A 177 8.63 -3.24 0.76
C THR A 177 9.71 -4.04 0.06
N ASN A 178 9.93 -5.31 0.47
CA ASN A 178 11.12 -6.03 0.04
C ASN A 178 11.19 -6.21 -1.48
N LEU A 179 10.08 -6.56 -2.15
CA LEU A 179 10.05 -6.69 -3.60
C LEU A 179 10.29 -5.37 -4.33
N VAL A 180 9.80 -4.25 -3.79
CA VAL A 180 10.00 -2.91 -4.38
C VAL A 180 11.44 -2.43 -4.17
N GLU A 181 12.03 -2.67 -2.99
CA GLU A 181 13.41 -2.33 -2.68
C GLU A 181 14.43 -3.09 -3.54
N MET A 182 14.05 -4.23 -4.11
CA MET A 182 14.87 -4.93 -5.11
C MET A 182 14.97 -4.21 -6.46
N GLU A 183 14.20 -3.15 -6.69
CA GLU A 183 14.36 -2.30 -7.86
C GLU A 183 15.54 -1.32 -7.64
N THR A 184 16.56 -1.45 -8.48
CA THR A 184 17.79 -0.67 -8.39
C THR A 184 17.67 0.71 -9.06
N GLY A 185 18.39 1.69 -8.53
CA GLY A 185 18.38 3.09 -8.99
C GLY A 185 17.53 3.99 -8.11
N THR A 186 17.48 5.27 -8.43
CA THR A 186 16.59 6.24 -7.76
C THR A 186 15.13 5.98 -8.11
N ASP A 187 14.21 6.51 -7.33
CA ASP A 187 12.76 6.36 -7.58
C ASP A 187 12.39 6.89 -8.97
N GLU A 188 13.03 7.99 -9.40
CA GLU A 188 12.85 8.58 -10.73
C GLU A 188 13.33 7.64 -11.84
N GLU A 189 14.50 7.02 -11.68
CA GLU A 189 15.04 6.06 -12.65
C GLU A 189 14.14 4.81 -12.74
N VAL A 190 13.62 4.33 -11.61
CA VAL A 190 12.67 3.22 -11.60
C VAL A 190 11.37 3.60 -12.31
N ALA A 191 10.78 4.77 -11.97
CA ALA A 191 9.56 5.26 -12.59
C ALA A 191 9.69 5.38 -14.12
N GLN A 192 10.81 5.95 -14.60
CA GLN A 192 11.12 6.06 -16.01
C GLN A 192 11.26 4.68 -16.67
N ARG A 193 12.04 3.78 -16.07
CA ARG A 193 12.27 2.42 -16.60
C ARG A 193 10.98 1.62 -16.72
N LEU A 194 10.07 1.73 -15.74
CA LEU A 194 8.80 1.00 -15.74
C LEU A 194 7.85 1.45 -16.86
N THR A 195 8.02 2.67 -17.40
CA THR A 195 7.13 3.25 -18.42
C THR A 195 7.81 3.54 -19.76
N ALA A 196 9.14 3.40 -19.86
CA ALA A 196 9.92 3.77 -21.04
C ALA A 196 9.47 3.10 -22.33
N ASN A 197 9.10 1.83 -22.26
CA ASN A 197 8.70 1.03 -23.45
C ASN A 197 7.19 0.71 -23.43
N LEU A 198 6.39 1.48 -22.70
CA LEU A 198 4.95 1.26 -22.63
C LEU A 198 4.29 1.73 -23.95
N ALA A 199 3.80 0.77 -24.72
CA ALA A 199 3.06 1.08 -25.95
C ALA A 199 1.83 1.93 -25.64
N GLU A 200 1.51 2.87 -26.54
CA GLU A 200 0.36 3.77 -26.38
C GLU A 200 -0.97 2.99 -26.25
N GLU A 201 -1.14 1.93 -27.01
CA GLU A 201 -2.30 1.06 -26.89
C GLU A 201 -2.45 0.48 -25.48
N THR A 202 -1.35 0.04 -24.87
CA THR A 202 -1.33 -0.46 -23.49
C THR A 202 -1.67 0.64 -22.50
N ARG A 203 -1.14 1.85 -22.71
CA ARG A 203 -1.43 3.03 -21.87
C ARG A 203 -2.92 3.34 -21.90
N VAL A 204 -3.52 3.43 -23.10
CA VAL A 204 -4.95 3.68 -23.27
C VAL A 204 -5.80 2.59 -22.63
N LYS A 205 -5.40 1.31 -22.79
CA LYS A 205 -6.08 0.19 -22.13
C LYS A 205 -6.05 0.31 -20.60
N TRP A 206 -4.93 0.75 -20.02
CA TRP A 206 -4.83 0.92 -18.58
C TRP A 206 -5.64 2.10 -18.04
N GLN A 207 -5.90 3.12 -18.86
CA GLN A 207 -6.74 4.28 -18.53
C GLN A 207 -8.24 3.99 -18.58
N ALA A 208 -8.64 2.73 -18.68
CA ALA A 208 -10.03 2.30 -18.65
C ALA A 208 -10.37 1.65 -17.29
N GLY A 209 -11.66 1.47 -17.05
CA GLY A 209 -12.19 0.82 -15.86
C GLY A 209 -12.43 1.78 -14.69
N ASP A 210 -12.74 1.18 -13.56
CA ASP A 210 -13.04 1.87 -12.32
C ASP A 210 -12.28 1.24 -11.12
N PRO A 211 -12.34 1.84 -9.93
CA PRO A 211 -11.69 1.30 -8.74
C PRO A 211 -12.06 -0.15 -8.39
N ALA A 212 -13.30 -0.59 -8.65
CA ALA A 212 -13.71 -1.96 -8.39
C ALA A 212 -13.07 -2.93 -9.39
N GLU A 213 -13.00 -2.57 -10.67
CA GLU A 213 -12.34 -3.38 -11.70
C GLU A 213 -10.84 -3.50 -11.43
N TRP A 214 -10.16 -2.41 -11.03
CA TRP A 214 -8.73 -2.44 -10.69
C TRP A 214 -8.45 -3.28 -9.45
N THR A 215 -9.37 -3.27 -8.47
CA THR A 215 -9.32 -4.16 -7.31
C THR A 215 -9.47 -5.62 -7.75
N ASN A 216 -10.34 -5.91 -8.72
CA ASN A 216 -10.51 -7.26 -9.27
C ASN A 216 -9.26 -7.74 -10.00
N GLU A 217 -8.52 -6.86 -10.67
CA GLU A 217 -7.21 -7.23 -11.23
C GLU A 217 -6.21 -7.63 -10.14
N SER A 218 -6.16 -6.92 -9.01
CA SER A 218 -5.34 -7.27 -7.86
C SER A 218 -5.80 -8.58 -7.23
N LEU A 219 -7.11 -8.80 -7.10
CA LEU A 219 -7.70 -10.06 -6.65
C LEU A 219 -7.30 -11.24 -7.53
N ALA A 220 -7.27 -11.08 -8.85
CA ALA A 220 -6.84 -12.11 -9.79
C ALA A 220 -5.37 -12.52 -9.60
N LEU A 221 -4.52 -11.61 -9.14
CA LEU A 221 -3.12 -11.85 -8.85
C LEU A 221 -2.87 -12.40 -7.43
N ARG A 222 -3.87 -12.32 -6.55
CA ARG A 222 -3.78 -12.72 -5.15
C ARG A 222 -3.27 -14.16 -4.96
N SER A 223 -3.73 -15.09 -5.77
CA SER A 223 -3.29 -16.50 -5.69
C SER A 223 -1.79 -16.66 -5.91
N GLN A 224 -1.18 -15.83 -6.76
CA GLN A 224 0.26 -15.84 -6.99
C GLN A 224 1.03 -15.29 -5.80
N ALA A 225 0.51 -14.22 -5.16
CA ALA A 225 1.11 -13.66 -3.96
C ALA A 225 1.10 -14.63 -2.79
N TYR A 226 0.03 -15.40 -2.63
CA TYR A 226 -0.09 -16.40 -1.55
C TYR A 226 0.59 -17.75 -1.84
N ASN A 227 1.11 -17.97 -3.05
CA ASN A 227 1.73 -19.25 -3.43
C ASN A 227 3.19 -19.32 -2.98
N THR A 228 3.42 -19.36 -1.68
CA THR A 228 4.76 -19.48 -1.06
C THR A 228 5.35 -20.89 -1.14
N GLY A 229 4.69 -21.82 -1.81
CA GLY A 229 5.12 -23.23 -1.86
C GLY A 229 4.88 -24.00 -0.57
N GLY A 230 4.09 -23.44 0.37
CA GLY A 230 3.80 -24.04 1.68
C GLY A 230 4.96 -23.94 2.68
N SER A 231 6.01 -23.18 2.34
CA SER A 231 7.16 -22.90 3.21
C SER A 231 7.13 -21.45 3.68
N PRO A 232 7.54 -21.14 4.92
CA PRO A 232 7.81 -19.78 5.33
C PRO A 232 9.07 -19.19 4.66
N GLU A 233 10.01 -20.03 4.20
CA GLU A 233 11.18 -19.59 3.44
C GLU A 233 10.81 -19.40 1.97
N LEU A 234 10.82 -18.15 1.50
CA LEU A 234 10.56 -17.80 0.11
C LEU A 234 11.78 -18.14 -0.76
N THR A 235 11.52 -18.70 -1.92
CA THR A 235 12.56 -19.07 -2.88
C THR A 235 12.89 -17.94 -3.85
N ASP A 236 14.06 -18.00 -4.50
CA ASP A 236 14.38 -17.08 -5.60
C ASP A 236 13.36 -17.21 -6.76
N ASP A 237 12.85 -18.42 -7.04
CA ASP A 237 11.79 -18.66 -8.04
C ASP A 237 10.48 -17.89 -7.70
N TYR A 238 10.11 -17.85 -6.41
CA TYR A 238 8.98 -17.06 -5.96
C TYR A 238 9.20 -15.55 -6.24
N VAL A 239 10.37 -15.05 -5.89
CA VAL A 239 10.74 -13.65 -6.10
C VAL A 239 10.79 -13.29 -7.59
N GLU A 240 11.38 -14.15 -8.42
CA GLU A 240 11.45 -13.95 -9.87
C GLU A 240 10.05 -13.88 -10.51
N LYS A 241 9.08 -14.62 -10.00
CA LYS A 241 7.67 -14.56 -10.44
C LYS A 241 6.92 -13.35 -9.89
N ALA A 242 7.21 -12.91 -8.66
CA ALA A 242 6.55 -11.79 -8.03
C ALA A 242 6.98 -10.42 -8.59
N ARG A 243 8.28 -10.23 -8.87
CA ARG A 243 8.82 -8.94 -9.33
C ARG A 243 8.17 -8.39 -10.61
N PRO A 244 7.93 -9.15 -11.68
CA PRO A 244 7.20 -8.66 -12.85
C PRO A 244 5.80 -8.17 -12.53
N ILE A 245 5.11 -8.82 -11.57
CA ILE A 245 3.79 -8.39 -11.11
C ILE A 245 3.91 -7.02 -10.44
N VAL A 246 4.82 -6.86 -9.48
CA VAL A 246 5.06 -5.58 -8.78
C VAL A 246 5.33 -4.47 -9.78
N ARG A 247 6.25 -4.66 -10.72
CA ARG A 247 6.59 -3.69 -11.77
C ARG A 247 5.38 -3.26 -12.59
N THR A 248 4.59 -4.24 -13.04
CA THR A 248 3.39 -3.97 -13.84
C THR A 248 2.37 -3.21 -13.03
N ARG A 249 2.13 -3.60 -11.78
CA ARG A 249 1.13 -2.96 -10.91
C ARG A 249 1.52 -1.53 -10.52
N LEU A 250 2.80 -1.26 -10.26
CA LEU A 250 3.30 0.11 -10.03
C LEU A 250 3.12 1.00 -11.27
N ALA A 251 3.44 0.48 -12.46
CA ALA A 251 3.23 1.23 -13.71
C ALA A 251 1.75 1.51 -13.97
N GLN A 252 0.87 0.53 -13.78
CA GLN A 252 -0.59 0.68 -13.91
C GLN A 252 -1.12 1.73 -12.93
N ALA A 253 -0.72 1.64 -11.66
CA ALA A 253 -1.14 2.59 -10.63
C ALA A 253 -0.78 4.04 -11.01
N GLY A 254 0.45 4.29 -11.44
CA GLY A 254 0.89 5.63 -11.84
C GLY A 254 0.14 6.18 -13.06
N ILE A 255 -0.05 5.36 -14.10
CA ILE A 255 -0.81 5.76 -15.30
C ILE A 255 -2.29 6.04 -14.96
N ARG A 256 -2.90 5.22 -14.11
CA ARG A 256 -4.30 5.38 -13.67
C ARG A 256 -4.47 6.58 -12.75
N LEU A 257 -3.52 6.83 -11.85
CA LEU A 257 -3.52 8.04 -11.03
C LEU A 257 -3.48 9.31 -11.90
N ALA A 258 -2.60 9.35 -12.90
CA ALA A 258 -2.57 10.48 -13.84
C ALA A 258 -3.91 10.63 -14.59
N TRP A 259 -4.49 9.54 -15.07
CA TRP A 259 -5.76 9.55 -15.77
C TRP A 259 -6.92 10.06 -14.90
N LEU A 260 -7.01 9.60 -13.64
CA LEU A 260 -8.00 10.09 -12.66
C LEU A 260 -7.86 11.60 -12.44
N LEU A 261 -6.64 12.07 -12.17
CA LEU A 261 -6.36 13.47 -11.88
C LEU A 261 -6.57 14.36 -13.12
N ASN A 262 -6.16 13.91 -14.30
CA ASN A 262 -6.41 14.61 -15.55
C ASN A 262 -7.91 14.74 -15.89
N SER A 263 -8.69 13.74 -15.49
CA SER A 263 -10.15 13.72 -15.72
C SER A 263 -10.90 14.58 -14.71
N ALA A 264 -10.49 14.54 -13.44
CA ALA A 264 -11.17 15.22 -12.34
C ALA A 264 -10.77 16.71 -12.20
N LEU A 265 -9.54 17.07 -12.59
CA LEU A 265 -8.96 18.41 -12.43
C LEU A 265 -8.81 19.11 -13.81
N LYS A 266 -9.90 19.20 -14.56
CA LYS A 266 -9.96 19.89 -15.86
C LYS A 266 -10.08 21.40 -15.73
#